data_bff1ad00dbc1fb6f4c5589a2c3165bb7
#
_entry.id   bff1ad00dbc1fb6f4c5589a2c3165bb7
#
_cell.length_a   1.000
_cell.length_b   1.000
_cell.length_c   1.000
_cell.angle_alpha   90.00
_cell.angle_beta   90.00
_cell.angle_gamma   90.00
#
_symmetry.space_group_name_H-M   'P 1'
#
loop_
_entity.id
_entity.type
_entity.pdbx_description
1 polymer ?
#
loop_
_entity_poly.entity_id
_entity_poly.type
_entity_poly.pdbx_seq_one_letter_code
_entity_poly.pdbx_strand_id
1 'polypeptide(L)'
;MGYTNNVGRWYTNSTLSVGLYRDKAKPTPGDDNDHRFATQDEDRVRFNTKGTISFNKGWFNNLKYAASFTYTDKDSYFEDQALNAEASFSTSKTNGAVTTSAPGGQFMLENGTIVKNPEGEYALRTPNTYMYNYSVRGKELNTYAQLIANFAGEAGPTSHFIKVGADFRNDGNVGEGKIFGGVPMRTSSDNLSTQRERSYDDIPFMNTLGLFAEESFVWRMGSRNLNVVAGVRYDNIFGFDDVLAPRVNLSFDIIPEHLSIRGGYGVTAKTPTLEMLNPQEAYFDLLNFNNSQSADAAASQKFQVVTTHAFDTKNDDLEMATTKKYEVGVDFKIGQVTGQVTAFKDYSNNGYMYTTTADSFQSVDMVTYAPGEYPVDGSLPILKEVSREKILLSYLKPTNEAAYETRGIEATIDFGRIDAIRTRFILDGAWTRTESWKNGYSFDRANSGNYYNHMGVFDSRESSFYESLSTNLKAVHNIPSIGFVISATANVIWRESSWAQYFNDEIATKYISVKDGKMYDFNESMFSQDEFKKLDVRQDLDVRRNIRDSYMSPILCMNLNVTKEIKDFLRVSFYANNAFRSTPLWESTKTPGSFRRRNDRAFFFGLSLSATIK
;
A
#
# COMPACT_ATOMS: atom_id res chain seq x y z
N MET A 1 -11.33 -27.80 -11.19
CA MET A 1 -11.62 -29.22 -10.89
C MET A 1 -11.40 -29.46 -9.40
N GLY A 2 -12.32 -30.19 -8.76
CA GLY A 2 -12.21 -30.52 -7.32
C GLY A 2 -12.31 -32.03 -7.12
N TYR A 3 -11.53 -32.55 -6.22
CA TYR A 3 -11.57 -33.95 -5.78
C TYR A 3 -11.76 -33.99 -4.26
N THR A 4 -12.76 -34.73 -3.83
CA THR A 4 -13.00 -34.95 -2.40
C THR A 4 -12.98 -36.45 -2.12
N ASN A 5 -12.21 -36.85 -1.12
CA ASN A 5 -12.13 -38.23 -0.67
C ASN A 5 -12.43 -38.29 0.83
N ASN A 6 -13.19 -39.30 1.26
CA ASN A 6 -13.48 -39.60 2.65
C ASN A 6 -13.34 -41.09 2.87
N VAL A 7 -12.18 -41.54 3.34
CA VAL A 7 -11.88 -42.96 3.60
C VAL A 7 -11.49 -43.17 5.04
N GLY A 8 -12.34 -43.81 5.80
CA GLY A 8 -12.10 -44.12 7.19
C GLY A 8 -11.91 -42.87 8.05
N ARG A 9 -10.66 -42.65 8.51
CA ARG A 9 -10.29 -41.49 9.35
C ARG A 9 -9.78 -40.30 8.58
N TRP A 10 -9.67 -40.40 7.25
CA TRP A 10 -9.02 -39.43 6.40
C TRP A 10 -10.02 -38.75 5.47
N TYR A 11 -10.16 -37.46 5.67
CA TYR A 11 -10.86 -36.57 4.73
C TYR A 11 -9.86 -35.71 3.99
N THR A 12 -9.97 -35.64 2.67
CA THR A 12 -9.14 -34.78 1.81
C THR A 12 -10.02 -34.07 0.78
N ASN A 13 -9.74 -32.80 0.58
CA ASN A 13 -10.30 -32.01 -0.52
C ASN A 13 -9.16 -31.36 -1.29
N SER A 14 -9.06 -31.64 -2.57
CA SER A 14 -8.05 -31.08 -3.46
C SER A 14 -8.73 -30.34 -4.62
N THR A 15 -8.21 -29.20 -4.97
CA THR A 15 -8.73 -28.36 -6.07
C THR A 15 -7.60 -27.91 -6.96
N LEU A 16 -7.83 -27.99 -8.28
CA LEU A 16 -7.01 -27.36 -9.31
C LEU A 16 -7.84 -26.27 -9.97
N SER A 17 -7.34 -25.06 -9.98
CA SER A 17 -7.99 -23.90 -10.62
C SER A 17 -7.06 -23.30 -11.66
N VAL A 18 -7.62 -22.93 -12.79
CA VAL A 18 -6.97 -22.15 -13.83
C VAL A 18 -7.76 -20.86 -13.98
N GLY A 19 -7.10 -19.74 -13.92
CA GLY A 19 -7.67 -18.41 -14.09
C GLY A 19 -6.99 -17.73 -15.29
N LEU A 20 -7.80 -17.11 -16.14
CA LEU A 20 -7.33 -16.30 -17.26
C LEU A 20 -7.96 -14.93 -17.08
N TYR A 21 -7.14 -13.91 -17.03
CA TYR A 21 -7.60 -12.52 -16.96
C TYR A 21 -6.96 -11.74 -18.11
N ARG A 22 -7.77 -10.96 -18.79
CA ARG A 22 -7.35 -10.08 -19.89
C ARG A 22 -8.07 -8.76 -19.71
N ASP A 23 -7.33 -7.69 -19.57
CA ASP A 23 -7.86 -6.35 -19.51
C ASP A 23 -7.18 -5.45 -20.54
N LYS A 24 -7.94 -4.54 -21.10
CA LYS A 24 -7.48 -3.63 -22.14
C LYS A 24 -8.15 -2.28 -21.98
N ALA A 25 -7.43 -1.34 -21.39
CA ALA A 25 -7.85 0.04 -21.33
C ALA A 25 -7.48 0.74 -22.65
N LYS A 26 -8.51 1.25 -23.35
CA LYS A 26 -8.33 2.08 -24.53
C LYS A 26 -8.64 3.52 -24.18
N PRO A 27 -7.90 4.49 -24.76
CA PRO A 27 -8.25 5.89 -24.61
C PRO A 27 -9.62 6.19 -25.20
N THR A 28 -10.31 7.14 -24.62
CA THR A 28 -11.55 7.70 -25.19
C THR A 28 -11.16 8.76 -26.20
N PRO A 29 -11.56 8.67 -27.47
CA PRO A 29 -11.22 9.69 -28.46
C PRO A 29 -11.70 11.07 -28.02
N GLY A 30 -10.81 12.07 -28.06
CA GLY A 30 -11.07 13.46 -27.67
C GLY A 30 -10.95 13.72 -26.16
N ASP A 31 -10.45 12.80 -25.36
CA ASP A 31 -10.03 13.01 -23.98
C ASP A 31 -8.57 13.52 -23.94
N ASP A 32 -8.20 14.24 -22.88
CA ASP A 32 -6.82 14.75 -22.66
C ASP A 32 -5.76 13.63 -22.61
N ASN A 33 -6.19 12.37 -22.43
CA ASN A 33 -5.37 11.16 -22.40
C ASN A 33 -5.62 10.23 -23.61
N ASP A 34 -5.94 10.75 -24.76
CA ASP A 34 -6.27 9.96 -25.95
C ASP A 34 -5.11 9.11 -26.50
N HIS A 35 -3.89 9.34 -26.03
CA HIS A 35 -2.68 8.57 -26.36
C HIS A 35 -2.37 7.44 -25.35
N ARG A 36 -3.08 7.40 -24.21
CA ARG A 36 -2.83 6.41 -23.19
C ARG A 36 -3.39 5.04 -23.54
N PHE A 37 -2.54 4.03 -23.50
CA PHE A 37 -2.91 2.64 -23.73
C PHE A 37 -2.34 1.73 -22.64
N ALA A 38 -3.14 0.81 -22.15
CA ALA A 38 -2.69 -0.16 -21.16
C ALA A 38 -3.35 -1.53 -21.41
N THR A 39 -2.57 -2.59 -21.23
CA THR A 39 -3.09 -3.97 -21.16
C THR A 39 -2.59 -4.65 -19.90
N GLN A 40 -3.38 -5.57 -19.41
CA GLN A 40 -2.98 -6.46 -18.33
C GLN A 40 -3.47 -7.88 -18.63
N ASP A 41 -2.54 -8.78 -18.79
CA ASP A 41 -2.77 -10.20 -18.99
C ASP A 41 -2.29 -10.97 -17.76
N GLU A 42 -3.10 -11.91 -17.28
CA GLU A 42 -2.74 -12.77 -16.17
C GLU A 42 -3.22 -14.20 -16.43
N ASP A 43 -2.29 -15.14 -16.39
CA ASP A 43 -2.55 -16.58 -16.43
C ASP A 43 -2.15 -17.19 -15.09
N ARG A 44 -3.13 -17.80 -14.40
CA ARG A 44 -2.91 -18.34 -13.06
C ARG A 44 -3.26 -19.82 -13.01
N VAL A 45 -2.35 -20.61 -12.46
CA VAL A 45 -2.59 -22.01 -12.09
C VAL A 45 -2.43 -22.14 -10.57
N ARG A 46 -3.46 -22.69 -9.92
CA ARG A 46 -3.43 -22.90 -8.47
C ARG A 46 -3.87 -24.31 -8.13
N PHE A 47 -3.01 -25.00 -7.39
CA PHE A 47 -3.32 -26.26 -6.74
C PHE A 47 -3.47 -26.04 -5.24
N ASN A 48 -4.54 -26.54 -4.65
CA ASN A 48 -4.75 -26.55 -3.20
C ASN A 48 -5.15 -27.95 -2.78
N THR A 49 -4.64 -28.37 -1.63
CA THR A 49 -5.12 -29.57 -0.93
C THR A 49 -5.26 -29.26 0.54
N LYS A 50 -6.30 -29.74 1.16
CA LYS A 50 -6.53 -29.67 2.60
C LYS A 50 -7.24 -30.92 3.07
N GLY A 51 -6.94 -31.31 4.30
CA GLY A 51 -7.58 -32.48 4.84
C GLY A 51 -7.52 -32.55 6.36
N THR A 52 -8.16 -33.57 6.87
CA THR A 52 -8.22 -33.88 8.29
C THR A 52 -8.03 -35.37 8.49
N ILE A 53 -7.17 -35.74 9.42
CA ILE A 53 -7.00 -37.12 9.88
C ILE A 53 -7.55 -37.18 11.30
N SER A 54 -8.66 -37.91 11.50
CA SER A 54 -9.31 -38.02 12.78
C SER A 54 -8.71 -39.18 13.58
N PHE A 55 -8.25 -38.88 14.79
CA PHE A 55 -7.69 -39.89 15.71
C PHE A 55 -8.67 -40.25 16.83
N ASN A 56 -9.34 -39.26 17.42
CA ASN A 56 -10.30 -39.39 18.52
C ASN A 56 -9.75 -40.28 19.65
N LYS A 57 -8.49 -40.05 20.03
CA LYS A 57 -7.79 -40.84 21.02
C LYS A 57 -7.38 -40.00 22.22
N GLY A 58 -8.09 -40.18 23.33
CA GLY A 58 -7.95 -39.28 24.48
C GLY A 58 -8.30 -37.85 24.10
N TRP A 59 -7.45 -36.90 24.45
CA TRP A 59 -7.64 -35.48 24.08
C TRP A 59 -7.22 -35.17 22.64
N PHE A 60 -6.44 -36.03 21.97
CA PHE A 60 -6.02 -35.82 20.59
C PHE A 60 -7.15 -36.14 19.61
N ASN A 61 -7.77 -35.10 19.07
CA ASN A 61 -8.91 -35.24 18.17
C ASN A 61 -8.49 -35.49 16.72
N ASN A 62 -7.71 -34.59 16.15
CA ASN A 62 -7.38 -34.69 14.75
C ASN A 62 -6.12 -33.88 14.41
N LEU A 63 -5.52 -34.22 13.26
CA LEU A 63 -4.48 -33.48 12.58
C LEU A 63 -5.09 -32.89 11.30
N LYS A 64 -5.03 -31.58 11.14
CA LYS A 64 -5.39 -30.88 9.89
C LYS A 64 -4.13 -30.54 9.13
N TYR A 65 -4.21 -30.65 7.82
CA TYR A 65 -3.15 -30.20 6.92
C TYR A 65 -3.75 -29.35 5.80
N ALA A 66 -2.94 -28.42 5.29
CA ALA A 66 -3.23 -27.66 4.08
C ALA A 66 -1.92 -27.46 3.32
N ALA A 67 -1.98 -27.52 2.00
CA ALA A 67 -0.89 -27.13 1.13
C ALA A 67 -1.45 -26.46 -0.12
N SER A 68 -0.76 -25.44 -0.60
CA SER A 68 -1.10 -24.79 -1.86
C SER A 68 0.15 -24.41 -2.64
N PHE A 69 0.03 -24.45 -3.95
CA PHE A 69 0.99 -23.93 -4.89
C PHE A 69 0.26 -23.05 -5.89
N THR A 70 0.76 -21.85 -6.11
CA THR A 70 0.22 -20.91 -7.09
C THR A 70 1.35 -20.44 -7.99
N TYR A 71 1.15 -20.57 -9.29
CA TYR A 71 1.96 -19.93 -10.32
C TYR A 71 1.10 -18.91 -11.04
N THR A 72 1.61 -17.68 -11.18
CA THR A 72 0.91 -16.62 -11.89
C THR A 72 1.89 -15.97 -12.88
N ASP A 73 1.55 -16.01 -14.16
CA ASP A 73 2.25 -15.30 -15.24
C ASP A 73 1.48 -14.00 -15.51
N LYS A 74 2.15 -12.86 -15.31
CA LYS A 74 1.57 -11.53 -15.48
C LYS A 74 2.36 -10.76 -16.52
N ASP A 75 1.68 -10.20 -17.49
CA ASP A 75 2.25 -9.24 -18.45
C ASP A 75 1.37 -7.99 -18.47
N SER A 76 1.95 -6.87 -18.11
CA SER A 76 1.30 -5.55 -18.14
C SER A 76 2.08 -4.66 -19.08
N TYR A 77 1.40 -4.09 -20.07
CA TYR A 77 1.96 -3.11 -20.98
C TYR A 77 1.31 -1.76 -20.74
N PHE A 78 2.13 -0.72 -20.77
CA PHE A 78 1.70 0.67 -20.65
C PHE A 78 2.37 1.53 -21.69
N GLU A 79 1.60 2.41 -22.34
CA GLU A 79 2.07 3.41 -23.30
C GLU A 79 1.37 4.74 -23.04
N ASP A 80 2.11 5.84 -23.12
CA ASP A 80 1.57 7.18 -22.98
C ASP A 80 2.48 8.20 -23.68
N GLN A 81 1.99 9.43 -23.88
CA GLN A 81 2.76 10.54 -24.44
C GLN A 81 3.37 11.39 -23.34
N ALA A 82 4.66 11.61 -23.41
CA ALA A 82 5.35 12.58 -22.59
C ALA A 82 5.39 13.95 -23.31
N LEU A 83 4.92 15.00 -22.62
CA LEU A 83 4.91 16.38 -23.09
C LEU A 83 5.88 17.23 -22.27
N ASN A 84 6.54 18.20 -22.89
CA ASN A 84 7.54 19.06 -22.26
C ASN A 84 8.62 18.25 -21.49
N ALA A 85 9.00 17.13 -22.05
CA ALA A 85 9.77 16.08 -21.40
C ALA A 85 11.22 15.99 -21.89
N GLU A 86 11.73 17.08 -22.50
CA GLU A 86 13.12 17.11 -22.90
C GLU A 86 14.03 16.91 -21.68
N ALA A 87 14.81 15.85 -21.70
CA ALA A 87 15.74 15.50 -20.64
C ALA A 87 16.94 14.74 -21.21
N SER A 88 18.00 14.69 -20.43
CA SER A 88 19.19 13.90 -20.72
C SER A 88 19.28 12.78 -19.72
N PHE A 89 19.46 11.54 -20.21
CA PHE A 89 19.56 10.33 -19.42
C PHE A 89 20.85 9.61 -19.71
N SER A 90 21.28 8.79 -18.78
CA SER A 90 22.31 7.78 -18.99
C SER A 90 21.69 6.39 -18.92
N THR A 91 22.22 5.43 -19.65
CA THR A 91 21.87 4.01 -19.50
C THR A 91 22.68 3.31 -18.42
N SER A 92 23.68 4.00 -17.84
CA SER A 92 24.57 3.43 -16.83
C SER A 92 23.86 3.07 -15.53
N LYS A 93 24.26 1.94 -14.94
CA LYS A 93 23.90 1.52 -13.57
C LYS A 93 25.08 1.71 -12.60
N THR A 94 26.20 2.24 -13.06
CA THR A 94 27.42 2.35 -12.26
C THR A 94 27.51 3.72 -11.61
N ASN A 95 27.70 3.76 -10.30
CA ASN A 95 27.89 5.01 -9.57
C ASN A 95 29.16 5.75 -10.04
N GLY A 96 29.03 7.03 -10.37
CA GLY A 96 30.11 7.88 -10.86
C GLY A 96 30.43 7.70 -12.35
N ALA A 97 29.70 6.88 -13.08
CA ALA A 97 29.92 6.70 -14.51
C ALA A 97 29.57 7.98 -15.28
N VAL A 98 30.47 8.37 -16.17
CA VAL A 98 30.26 9.48 -17.10
C VAL A 98 29.97 8.93 -18.49
N THR A 99 28.80 9.25 -19.02
CA THR A 99 28.36 8.83 -20.35
C THR A 99 28.16 10.02 -21.28
N THR A 100 28.30 9.77 -22.58
CA THR A 100 28.10 10.81 -23.60
C THR A 100 27.32 10.25 -24.80
N SER A 101 26.59 11.12 -25.47
CA SER A 101 25.98 10.85 -26.77
C SER A 101 26.90 11.29 -27.95
N ALA A 102 28.12 11.66 -27.66
CA ALA A 102 29.10 12.06 -28.68
C ALA A 102 29.36 10.92 -29.68
N PRO A 103 29.59 11.21 -30.97
CA PRO A 103 30.03 10.24 -31.97
C PRO A 103 31.26 9.45 -31.47
N GLY A 104 31.21 8.13 -31.59
CA GLY A 104 32.25 7.25 -31.08
C GLY A 104 32.25 7.05 -29.57
N GLY A 105 31.26 7.59 -28.83
CA GLY A 105 31.09 7.39 -27.39
C GLY A 105 32.21 7.95 -26.54
N GLN A 106 32.88 9.01 -26.97
CA GLN A 106 33.99 9.64 -26.25
C GLN A 106 34.10 11.14 -26.51
N PHE A 107 34.71 11.86 -25.58
CA PHE A 107 35.05 13.27 -25.70
C PHE A 107 36.38 13.57 -25.00
N MET A 108 36.97 14.76 -25.27
CA MET A 108 38.25 15.15 -24.70
C MET A 108 38.06 16.37 -23.77
N LEU A 109 38.75 16.36 -22.65
CA LEU A 109 38.87 17.48 -21.72
C LEU A 109 40.11 18.33 -22.05
N GLU A 110 40.10 19.60 -21.63
CA GLU A 110 41.21 20.58 -21.86
C GLU A 110 42.56 20.06 -21.30
N ASN A 111 42.54 19.26 -20.26
CA ASN A 111 43.73 18.64 -19.68
C ASN A 111 44.26 17.44 -20.49
N GLY A 112 43.69 17.12 -21.65
CA GLY A 112 44.05 16.01 -22.50
C GLY A 112 43.43 14.66 -22.12
N THR A 113 42.59 14.61 -21.08
CA THR A 113 41.92 13.36 -20.69
C THR A 113 40.84 13.02 -21.72
N ILE A 114 40.85 11.80 -22.23
CA ILE A 114 39.77 11.25 -23.06
C ILE A 114 38.83 10.46 -22.15
N VAL A 115 37.57 10.89 -22.06
CA VAL A 115 36.49 10.22 -21.35
C VAL A 115 35.72 9.36 -22.35
N LYS A 116 35.54 8.09 -22.05
CA LYS A 116 34.84 7.12 -22.91
C LYS A 116 33.63 6.54 -22.15
N ASN A 117 32.57 6.26 -22.88
CA ASN A 117 31.46 5.49 -22.35
C ASN A 117 31.94 4.13 -21.84
N PRO A 118 31.43 3.65 -20.70
CA PRO A 118 31.54 2.24 -20.37
C PRO A 118 30.92 1.36 -21.47
N GLU A 119 31.36 0.12 -21.57
CA GLU A 119 30.89 -0.79 -22.62
C GLU A 119 29.37 -0.98 -22.58
N GLY A 120 28.71 -0.74 -23.69
CA GLY A 120 27.24 -0.85 -23.83
C GLY A 120 26.43 0.29 -23.19
N GLU A 121 27.09 1.25 -22.53
CA GLU A 121 26.43 2.39 -21.88
C GLU A 121 26.57 3.66 -22.73
N TYR A 122 25.57 4.54 -22.66
CA TYR A 122 25.57 5.81 -23.39
C TYR A 122 24.62 6.82 -22.76
N ALA A 123 24.82 8.09 -23.07
CA ALA A 123 23.84 9.13 -22.79
C ALA A 123 22.86 9.28 -23.96
N LEU A 124 21.61 9.56 -23.64
CA LEU A 124 20.58 9.85 -24.63
C LEU A 124 19.80 11.12 -24.25
N ARG A 125 19.23 11.78 -25.25
CA ARG A 125 18.36 12.93 -25.07
C ARG A 125 16.97 12.61 -25.58
N THR A 126 15.96 12.89 -24.75
CA THR A 126 14.57 12.78 -25.17
C THR A 126 14.14 13.97 -26.00
N PRO A 127 13.27 13.79 -26.99
CA PRO A 127 12.54 14.88 -27.60
C PRO A 127 11.63 15.59 -26.59
N ASN A 128 11.22 16.82 -26.92
CA ASN A 128 10.27 17.57 -26.09
C ASN A 128 8.91 16.84 -25.95
N THR A 129 8.52 16.11 -26.99
CA THR A 129 7.31 15.27 -27.02
C THR A 129 7.68 13.93 -27.63
N TYR A 130 7.36 12.84 -26.93
CA TYR A 130 7.60 11.48 -27.41
C TYR A 130 6.64 10.47 -26.78
N MET A 131 6.43 9.37 -27.49
CA MET A 131 5.73 8.20 -26.93
C MET A 131 6.73 7.37 -26.12
N TYR A 132 6.36 7.02 -24.90
CA TYR A 132 7.11 6.07 -24.09
C TYR A 132 6.24 4.87 -23.76
N ASN A 133 6.86 3.72 -23.62
CA ASN A 133 6.18 2.52 -23.19
C ASN A 133 7.08 1.66 -22.30
N TYR A 134 6.42 0.81 -21.52
CA TYR A 134 7.10 -0.22 -20.76
C TYR A 134 6.18 -1.44 -20.56
N SER A 135 6.82 -2.59 -20.37
CA SER A 135 6.15 -3.82 -19.91
C SER A 135 6.62 -4.16 -18.49
N VAL A 136 5.73 -4.74 -17.70
CA VAL A 136 6.07 -5.38 -16.42
C VAL A 136 5.71 -6.85 -16.52
N ARG A 137 6.73 -7.72 -16.58
CA ARG A 137 6.60 -9.16 -16.74
C ARG A 137 6.95 -9.89 -15.47
N GLY A 138 5.93 -10.42 -14.80
CA GLY A 138 6.07 -11.13 -13.54
C GLY A 138 5.72 -12.61 -13.68
N LYS A 139 6.52 -13.49 -13.07
CA LYS A 139 6.23 -14.92 -12.91
C LYS A 139 6.27 -15.25 -11.43
N GLU A 140 5.11 -15.07 -10.78
CA GLU A 140 5.00 -15.20 -9.33
C GLU A 140 4.82 -16.67 -8.93
N LEU A 141 5.59 -17.08 -7.92
CA LEU A 141 5.55 -18.41 -7.32
C LEU A 141 5.19 -18.25 -5.84
N ASN A 142 4.10 -18.90 -5.41
CA ASN A 142 3.71 -18.91 -4.01
C ASN A 142 3.47 -20.34 -3.57
N THR A 143 4.17 -20.77 -2.53
CA THR A 143 4.01 -22.07 -1.89
C THR A 143 3.62 -21.90 -0.43
N TYR A 144 2.65 -22.66 0.03
CA TYR A 144 2.19 -22.66 1.40
C TYR A 144 1.96 -24.08 1.89
N ALA A 145 2.39 -24.36 3.12
CA ALA A 145 2.10 -25.61 3.81
C ALA A 145 1.75 -25.33 5.28
N GLN A 146 0.80 -26.08 5.84
CA GLN A 146 0.36 -25.94 7.24
C GLN A 146 -0.01 -27.28 7.84
N LEU A 147 0.34 -27.47 9.13
CA LEU A 147 -0.10 -28.57 9.97
C LEU A 147 -0.67 -28.02 11.27
N ILE A 148 -1.82 -28.56 11.71
CA ILE A 148 -2.49 -28.17 12.95
C ILE A 148 -2.94 -29.44 13.71
N ALA A 149 -2.42 -29.66 14.89
CA ALA A 149 -2.89 -30.65 15.84
C ALA A 149 -3.98 -30.03 16.74
N ASN A 150 -5.14 -30.68 16.82
CA ASN A 150 -6.27 -30.24 17.62
C ASN A 150 -6.52 -31.23 18.74
N PHE A 151 -6.65 -30.69 19.95
CA PHE A 151 -6.95 -31.42 21.15
C PHE A 151 -8.25 -30.88 21.76
N ALA A 152 -9.08 -31.73 22.29
CA ALA A 152 -10.30 -31.36 23.00
C ALA A 152 -10.54 -32.31 24.17
N GLY A 153 -10.90 -31.75 25.31
CA GLY A 153 -11.16 -32.51 26.51
C GLY A 153 -11.94 -31.71 27.53
N GLU A 154 -12.48 -32.43 28.50
CA GLU A 154 -13.19 -31.86 29.65
C GLU A 154 -12.47 -32.22 30.95
N ALA A 155 -12.40 -31.26 31.87
CA ALA A 155 -11.83 -31.44 33.21
C ALA A 155 -12.78 -30.81 34.25
N GLY A 156 -13.69 -31.61 34.81
CA GLY A 156 -14.73 -31.10 35.69
C GLY A 156 -15.66 -30.10 35.00
N PRO A 157 -15.81 -28.85 35.53
CA PRO A 157 -16.67 -27.84 34.95
C PRO A 157 -16.04 -27.12 33.73
N THR A 158 -14.84 -27.51 33.29
CA THR A 158 -14.12 -26.85 32.24
C THR A 158 -14.03 -27.68 30.97
N SER A 159 -14.11 -27.01 29.82
CA SER A 159 -13.85 -27.58 28.49
C SER A 159 -12.64 -26.87 27.85
N HIS A 160 -11.78 -27.65 27.23
CA HIS A 160 -10.52 -27.21 26.66
C HIS A 160 -10.46 -27.59 25.17
N PHE A 161 -10.14 -26.62 24.32
CA PHE A 161 -9.84 -26.80 22.89
C PHE A 161 -8.49 -26.21 22.61
N ILE A 162 -7.49 -27.06 22.40
CA ILE A 162 -6.11 -26.64 22.18
C ILE A 162 -5.76 -26.89 20.72
N LYS A 163 -5.14 -25.90 20.08
CA LYS A 163 -4.57 -25.98 18.75
C LYS A 163 -3.08 -25.67 18.84
N VAL A 164 -2.27 -26.53 18.25
CA VAL A 164 -0.83 -26.30 18.07
C VAL A 164 -0.53 -26.51 16.60
N GLY A 165 0.15 -25.59 15.98
CA GLY A 165 0.41 -25.69 14.54
C GLY A 165 1.66 -24.98 14.09
N ALA A 166 2.04 -25.33 12.86
CA ALA A 166 3.12 -24.71 12.12
C ALA A 166 2.66 -24.46 10.70
N ASP A 167 3.13 -23.37 10.11
CA ASP A 167 3.01 -23.10 8.68
C ASP A 167 4.30 -22.60 8.08
N PHE A 168 4.47 -22.88 6.80
CA PHE A 168 5.59 -22.42 6.00
C PHE A 168 5.07 -21.77 4.73
N ARG A 169 5.68 -20.65 4.35
CA ARG A 169 5.41 -19.93 3.12
C ARG A 169 6.71 -19.63 2.39
N ASN A 170 6.67 -19.78 1.06
CA ASN A 170 7.74 -19.36 0.16
C ASN A 170 7.12 -18.53 -0.95
N ASP A 171 7.55 -17.29 -1.10
CA ASP A 171 7.07 -16.32 -2.07
C ASP A 171 8.24 -15.79 -2.91
N GLY A 172 8.08 -15.72 -4.22
CA GLY A 172 9.09 -15.21 -5.13
C GLY A 172 8.54 -14.88 -6.51
N ASN A 173 9.41 -14.30 -7.33
CA ASN A 173 9.09 -13.91 -8.69
C ASN A 173 10.33 -14.14 -9.58
N VAL A 174 10.17 -14.90 -10.67
CA VAL A 174 11.23 -15.21 -11.64
C VAL A 174 10.95 -14.57 -13.00
N GLY A 175 10.21 -13.47 -13.03
CA GLY A 175 9.90 -12.71 -14.24
C GLY A 175 11.01 -11.75 -14.64
N GLU A 176 10.92 -11.26 -15.87
CA GLU A 176 11.88 -10.31 -16.45
C GLU A 176 11.82 -8.91 -15.78
N GLY A 177 10.74 -8.63 -15.01
CA GLY A 177 10.56 -7.36 -14.33
C GLY A 177 10.09 -6.24 -15.26
N LYS A 178 10.53 -5.00 -14.99
CA LYS A 178 10.17 -3.83 -15.77
C LYS A 178 11.16 -3.64 -16.92
N ILE A 179 10.63 -3.61 -18.14
CA ILE A 179 11.38 -3.49 -19.39
C ILE A 179 10.87 -2.25 -20.14
N PHE A 180 11.75 -1.40 -20.62
CA PHE A 180 11.40 -0.21 -21.40
C PHE A 180 11.46 -0.51 -22.91
N GLY A 181 10.44 -0.09 -23.63
CA GLY A 181 10.40 -0.16 -25.10
C GLY A 181 11.09 1.01 -25.78
N GLY A 182 12.24 1.44 -25.27
CA GLY A 182 12.98 2.59 -25.78
C GLY A 182 13.39 3.56 -24.67
N VAL A 183 13.06 4.86 -24.82
CA VAL A 183 13.42 5.89 -23.84
C VAL A 183 12.57 5.79 -22.59
N PRO A 184 13.14 5.63 -21.39
CA PRO A 184 12.36 5.60 -20.17
C PRO A 184 11.74 6.96 -19.86
N MET A 185 10.56 6.97 -19.24
CA MET A 185 9.98 8.20 -18.73
C MET A 185 10.75 8.67 -17.49
N ARG A 186 10.96 9.96 -17.38
CA ARG A 186 11.47 10.60 -16.17
C ARG A 186 10.41 10.48 -15.05
N THR A 187 10.81 9.98 -13.90
CA THR A 187 9.85 9.65 -12.82
C THR A 187 9.35 10.85 -12.04
N SER A 188 10.11 11.93 -11.98
CA SER A 188 9.74 13.11 -11.19
C SER A 188 10.45 14.35 -11.68
N SER A 189 9.73 15.47 -11.68
CA SER A 189 10.30 16.80 -11.93
C SER A 189 11.22 17.28 -10.80
N ASP A 190 11.06 16.76 -9.60
CA ASP A 190 11.68 17.29 -8.38
C ASP A 190 12.96 16.55 -7.97
N ASN A 191 13.10 15.34 -8.42
CA ASN A 191 14.25 14.55 -8.04
C ASN A 191 15.01 14.08 -9.25
N LEU A 192 15.77 14.57 -9.93
CA LEU A 192 16.67 14.11 -11.01
C LEU A 192 16.79 12.57 -11.18
N SER A 193 15.99 11.79 -10.43
CA SER A 193 16.02 10.34 -10.44
C SER A 193 15.43 9.76 -11.72
N THR A 194 16.07 8.75 -12.26
CA THR A 194 15.68 8.02 -13.47
C THR A 194 15.45 6.56 -13.15
N GLN A 195 14.64 5.88 -13.96
CA GLN A 195 14.40 4.45 -13.79
C GLN A 195 15.43 3.63 -14.56
N ARG A 196 15.72 2.43 -14.06
CA ARG A 196 16.51 1.40 -14.74
C ARG A 196 15.70 0.11 -14.80
N GLU A 197 15.99 -0.71 -15.79
CA GLU A 197 15.42 -2.06 -15.86
C GLU A 197 15.99 -2.93 -14.75
N ARG A 198 15.13 -3.76 -14.16
CA ARG A 198 15.49 -4.71 -13.12
C ARG A 198 14.72 -6.01 -13.33
N SER A 199 15.44 -7.13 -13.38
CA SER A 199 14.84 -8.46 -13.37
C SER A 199 14.29 -8.81 -11.98
N TYR A 200 13.14 -9.45 -11.94
CA TYR A 200 12.60 -9.99 -10.69
C TYR A 200 13.33 -11.28 -10.27
N ASP A 201 13.99 -11.96 -11.22
CA ASP A 201 14.82 -13.13 -10.94
C ASP A 201 16.06 -12.80 -10.07
N ASP A 202 16.47 -11.52 -10.05
CA ASP A 202 17.53 -11.03 -9.18
C ASP A 202 17.09 -10.89 -7.71
N ILE A 203 15.79 -11.08 -7.41
CA ILE A 203 15.22 -10.88 -6.07
C ILE A 203 15.11 -12.23 -5.36
N PRO A 204 15.77 -12.43 -4.20
CA PRO A 204 15.69 -13.67 -3.44
C PRO A 204 14.25 -14.00 -3.01
N PHE A 205 13.91 -15.28 -2.98
CA PHE A 205 12.64 -15.74 -2.43
C PHE A 205 12.55 -15.48 -0.93
N MET A 206 11.38 -15.02 -0.50
CA MET A 206 11.07 -14.83 0.91
C MET A 206 10.51 -16.14 1.51
N ASN A 207 11.17 -16.65 2.55
CA ASN A 207 10.75 -17.83 3.29
C ASN A 207 10.26 -17.42 4.68
N THR A 208 9.04 -17.82 5.03
CA THR A 208 8.45 -17.51 6.34
C THR A 208 8.03 -18.79 7.04
N LEU A 209 8.42 -18.95 8.31
CA LEU A 209 7.98 -20.01 9.21
C LEU A 209 7.10 -19.41 10.31
N GLY A 210 5.87 -19.92 10.45
CA GLY A 210 4.96 -19.57 11.54
C GLY A 210 4.79 -20.75 12.48
N LEU A 211 4.89 -20.51 13.79
CA LEU A 211 4.56 -21.47 14.85
C LEU A 211 3.47 -20.86 15.73
N PHE A 212 2.46 -21.62 16.11
CA PHE A 212 1.41 -21.09 16.97
C PHE A 212 0.81 -22.13 17.91
N ALA A 213 0.34 -21.63 19.05
CA ALA A 213 -0.47 -22.36 20.00
C ALA A 213 -1.63 -21.48 20.46
N GLU A 214 -2.80 -22.09 20.59
CA GLU A 214 -4.03 -21.42 21.05
C GLU A 214 -4.83 -22.37 21.91
N GLU A 215 -5.38 -21.87 23.01
CA GLU A 215 -6.36 -22.55 23.83
C GLU A 215 -7.66 -21.75 23.87
N SER A 216 -8.78 -22.43 23.63
CA SER A 216 -10.12 -21.94 23.92
C SER A 216 -10.62 -22.70 25.14
N PHE A 217 -10.72 -21.98 26.24
CA PHE A 217 -11.10 -22.48 27.55
C PHE A 217 -12.52 -21.99 27.89
N VAL A 218 -13.40 -22.91 28.26
CA VAL A 218 -14.78 -22.62 28.72
C VAL A 218 -14.94 -23.09 30.13
N TRP A 219 -15.24 -22.18 31.06
CA TRP A 219 -15.56 -22.49 32.42
C TRP A 219 -17.05 -22.30 32.69
N ARG A 220 -17.73 -23.40 33.03
CA ARG A 220 -19.16 -23.41 33.38
C ARG A 220 -19.32 -23.15 34.89
N MET A 221 -19.79 -21.96 35.25
CA MET A 221 -20.01 -21.48 36.60
C MET A 221 -21.53 -21.47 36.88
N GLY A 222 -22.12 -22.66 37.15
CA GLY A 222 -23.57 -22.81 37.25
C GLY A 222 -24.24 -22.50 35.90
N SER A 223 -25.10 -21.49 35.86
CA SER A 223 -25.79 -21.04 34.63
C SER A 223 -24.98 -20.06 33.77
N ARG A 224 -23.81 -19.64 34.22
CA ARG A 224 -22.96 -18.67 33.53
C ARG A 224 -21.73 -19.34 32.93
N ASN A 225 -21.22 -18.77 31.83
CA ASN A 225 -19.99 -19.23 31.24
C ASN A 225 -18.96 -18.12 31.24
N LEU A 226 -17.70 -18.47 31.53
CA LEU A 226 -16.53 -17.69 31.20
C LEU A 226 -15.83 -18.39 30.06
N ASN A 227 -15.73 -17.71 28.92
CA ASN A 227 -14.98 -18.17 27.77
C ASN A 227 -13.67 -17.35 27.67
N VAL A 228 -12.55 -18.05 27.55
CA VAL A 228 -11.22 -17.46 27.37
C VAL A 228 -10.60 -18.09 26.14
N VAL A 229 -10.16 -17.26 25.20
CA VAL A 229 -9.32 -17.70 24.07
C VAL A 229 -7.98 -17.00 24.21
N ALA A 230 -6.92 -17.77 24.51
CA ALA A 230 -5.56 -17.27 24.61
C ALA A 230 -4.68 -17.99 23.61
N GLY A 231 -3.80 -17.25 22.96
CA GLY A 231 -2.90 -17.81 21.97
C GLY A 231 -1.65 -16.96 21.78
N VAL A 232 -0.66 -17.60 21.21
CA VAL A 232 0.59 -16.97 20.81
C VAL A 232 1.00 -17.49 19.44
N ARG A 233 1.51 -16.60 18.61
CA ARG A 233 2.10 -16.92 17.32
C ARG A 233 3.50 -16.33 17.24
N TYR A 234 4.43 -17.14 16.76
CA TYR A 234 5.77 -16.74 16.40
C TYR A 234 5.91 -16.83 14.89
N ASP A 235 6.29 -15.75 14.25
CA ASP A 235 6.62 -15.69 12.81
C ASP A 235 8.08 -15.32 12.65
N ASN A 236 8.78 -16.05 11.79
CA ASN A 236 10.18 -15.79 11.42
C ASN A 236 10.30 -15.72 9.90
N ILE A 237 10.85 -14.63 9.39
CA ILE A 237 11.26 -14.49 8.00
C ILE A 237 12.76 -14.80 7.94
N PHE A 238 13.14 -15.87 7.24
CA PHE A 238 14.52 -16.34 7.21
C PHE A 238 15.47 -15.28 6.67
N GLY A 239 16.48 -14.95 7.48
CA GLY A 239 17.50 -13.95 7.14
C GLY A 239 17.04 -12.50 7.27
N PHE A 240 15.89 -12.26 7.93
CA PHE A 240 15.37 -10.91 8.11
C PHE A 240 15.03 -10.64 9.59
N ASP A 241 13.84 -11.02 10.06
CA ASP A 241 13.32 -10.65 11.39
C ASP A 241 12.35 -11.70 11.91
N ASP A 242 12.07 -11.67 13.21
CA ASP A 242 11.08 -12.49 13.87
C ASP A 242 10.19 -11.70 14.81
N VAL A 243 8.97 -12.21 15.04
CA VAL A 243 7.98 -11.52 15.87
C VAL A 243 7.15 -12.48 16.67
N LEU A 244 6.83 -12.10 17.90
CA LEU A 244 5.89 -12.79 18.78
C LEU A 244 4.58 -12.02 18.87
N ALA A 245 3.47 -12.64 18.51
CA ALA A 245 2.13 -12.05 18.45
C ALA A 245 1.18 -12.76 19.43
N PRO A 246 1.07 -12.31 20.70
CA PRO A 246 0.13 -12.82 21.67
C PRO A 246 -1.28 -12.30 21.41
N ARG A 247 -2.30 -13.10 21.82
CA ARG A 247 -3.70 -12.67 21.85
C ARG A 247 -4.45 -13.27 23.00
N VAL A 248 -5.41 -12.53 23.55
CA VAL A 248 -6.36 -13.01 24.55
C VAL A 248 -7.72 -12.38 24.32
N ASN A 249 -8.78 -13.20 24.32
CA ASN A 249 -10.16 -12.75 24.28
C ASN A 249 -10.92 -13.39 25.43
N LEU A 250 -11.76 -12.60 26.08
CA LEU A 250 -12.58 -12.99 27.21
C LEU A 250 -14.04 -12.71 26.89
N SER A 251 -14.94 -13.59 27.28
CA SER A 251 -16.39 -13.36 27.26
C SER A 251 -17.01 -13.96 28.51
N PHE A 252 -17.86 -13.19 29.19
CA PHE A 252 -18.52 -13.60 30.43
C PHE A 252 -20.01 -13.31 30.39
N ASP A 253 -20.82 -14.33 30.71
CA ASP A 253 -22.26 -14.21 30.81
C ASP A 253 -22.66 -13.53 32.14
N ILE A 254 -23.04 -12.25 32.10
CA ILE A 254 -23.57 -11.53 33.28
C ILE A 254 -24.97 -12.05 33.60
N ILE A 255 -25.84 -12.10 32.59
CA ILE A 255 -27.18 -12.67 32.66
C ILE A 255 -27.24 -13.75 31.57
N PRO A 256 -27.30 -15.03 31.94
CA PRO A 256 -27.31 -16.15 31.01
C PRO A 256 -28.32 -15.91 29.87
N GLU A 257 -27.90 -16.16 28.64
CA GLU A 257 -28.69 -16.00 27.40
C GLU A 257 -29.13 -14.55 27.06
N HIS A 258 -28.95 -13.58 27.98
CA HIS A 258 -29.47 -12.21 27.80
C HIS A 258 -28.40 -11.13 27.74
N LEU A 259 -27.33 -11.26 28.52
CA LEU A 259 -26.31 -10.22 28.60
C LEU A 259 -24.92 -10.82 28.82
N SER A 260 -24.01 -10.58 27.91
CA SER A 260 -22.59 -10.91 28.09
C SER A 260 -21.71 -9.69 27.83
N ILE A 261 -20.57 -9.67 28.52
CA ILE A 261 -19.49 -8.71 28.25
C ILE A 261 -18.33 -9.47 27.66
N ARG A 262 -17.60 -8.78 26.77
CA ARG A 262 -16.39 -9.32 26.15
C ARG A 262 -15.28 -8.29 26.12
N GLY A 263 -14.05 -8.77 26.12
CA GLY A 263 -12.87 -7.94 25.97
C GLY A 263 -11.77 -8.71 25.27
N GLY A 264 -10.92 -8.01 24.56
CA GLY A 264 -9.84 -8.62 23.82
C GLY A 264 -8.60 -7.73 23.75
N TYR A 265 -7.47 -8.38 23.73
CA TYR A 265 -6.17 -7.81 23.40
C TYR A 265 -5.46 -8.74 22.43
N GLY A 266 -4.82 -8.17 21.42
CA GLY A 266 -4.00 -8.93 20.51
C GLY A 266 -2.94 -8.09 19.81
N VAL A 267 -1.85 -8.77 19.42
CA VAL A 267 -0.84 -8.23 18.53
C VAL A 267 -0.96 -8.94 17.19
N THR A 268 -0.97 -8.18 16.11
CA THR A 268 -0.88 -8.72 14.75
C THR A 268 0.41 -8.24 14.11
N ALA A 269 1.08 -9.13 13.39
CA ALA A 269 2.27 -8.80 12.63
C ALA A 269 1.96 -8.73 11.12
N LYS A 270 2.71 -7.91 10.41
CA LYS A 270 2.67 -7.79 8.96
C LYS A 270 4.08 -7.91 8.41
N THR A 271 4.28 -8.84 7.48
CA THR A 271 5.55 -8.99 6.76
C THR A 271 5.75 -7.85 5.76
N PRO A 272 6.98 -7.40 5.51
CA PRO A 272 7.27 -6.48 4.41
C PRO A 272 7.05 -7.16 3.06
N THR A 273 6.97 -6.38 2.00
CA THR A 273 6.94 -6.92 0.64
C THR A 273 8.36 -7.32 0.19
N LEU A 274 8.45 -8.20 -0.82
CA LEU A 274 9.74 -8.53 -1.45
C LEU A 274 10.48 -7.29 -1.96
N GLU A 275 9.74 -6.30 -2.47
CA GLU A 275 10.29 -5.03 -2.92
C GLU A 275 10.87 -4.19 -1.77
N MET A 276 10.23 -4.19 -0.59
CA MET A 276 10.77 -3.49 0.59
C MET A 276 12.02 -4.15 1.14
N LEU A 277 12.11 -5.49 1.07
CA LEU A 277 13.31 -6.23 1.47
C LEU A 277 14.45 -6.08 0.48
N ASN A 278 14.12 -5.89 -0.79
CA ASN A 278 15.07 -5.79 -1.88
C ASN A 278 14.68 -4.61 -2.80
N PRO A 279 14.79 -3.37 -2.32
CA PRO A 279 14.43 -2.21 -3.11
C PRO A 279 15.40 -2.01 -4.28
N GLN A 280 14.97 -1.29 -5.30
CA GLN A 280 15.82 -0.91 -6.41
C GLN A 280 16.71 0.26 -5.99
N GLU A 281 17.96 0.28 -6.45
CA GLU A 281 18.84 1.45 -6.31
C GLU A 281 18.22 2.73 -6.86
N ALA A 282 18.55 3.86 -6.25
CA ALA A 282 18.15 5.18 -6.72
C ALA A 282 19.21 5.73 -7.69
N TYR A 283 18.79 6.03 -8.93
CA TYR A 283 19.68 6.53 -9.97
C TYR A 283 19.42 8.01 -10.24
N PHE A 284 20.48 8.80 -10.33
CA PHE A 284 20.44 10.23 -10.63
C PHE A 284 21.37 10.54 -11.79
N ASP A 285 20.80 11.07 -12.87
CA ASP A 285 21.54 11.44 -14.08
C ASP A 285 21.72 12.97 -14.09
N LEU A 286 22.95 13.40 -13.79
CA LEU A 286 23.32 14.82 -13.74
C LEU A 286 23.83 15.26 -15.11
N LEU A 287 23.16 16.23 -15.71
CA LEU A 287 23.56 16.81 -16.98
C LEU A 287 24.77 17.75 -16.79
N ASN A 288 25.93 17.32 -17.25
CA ASN A 288 27.18 18.08 -17.15
C ASN A 288 27.43 19.00 -18.36
N PHE A 289 26.93 18.60 -19.54
CA PHE A 289 27.08 19.34 -20.79
C PHE A 289 25.95 19.03 -21.77
N ASN A 290 25.48 20.05 -22.45
CA ASN A 290 24.53 19.92 -23.56
C ASN A 290 24.66 21.11 -24.53
N ASN A 291 25.07 20.84 -25.76
CA ASN A 291 25.15 21.85 -26.83
C ASN A 291 24.16 21.61 -27.97
N SER A 292 23.12 20.77 -27.75
CA SER A 292 22.18 20.39 -28.81
C SER A 292 21.43 21.57 -29.44
N GLN A 293 21.29 22.68 -28.73
CA GLN A 293 20.63 23.91 -29.18
C GLN A 293 21.65 24.97 -29.71
N SER A 294 22.96 24.69 -29.65
CA SER A 294 23.97 25.65 -30.14
C SER A 294 23.83 25.87 -31.64
N ALA A 295 23.80 27.13 -32.04
CA ALA A 295 23.81 27.53 -33.44
C ALA A 295 25.22 27.39 -34.07
N ASP A 296 26.26 27.47 -33.25
CA ASP A 296 27.66 27.43 -33.69
C ASP A 296 28.16 25.99 -33.91
N ALA A 297 27.45 24.99 -33.38
CA ALA A 297 27.84 23.59 -33.50
C ALA A 297 27.24 22.94 -34.76
N ALA A 298 28.07 22.31 -35.56
CA ALA A 298 27.63 21.43 -36.65
C ALA A 298 26.85 20.22 -36.05
N ALA A 299 25.99 19.58 -36.84
CA ALA A 299 25.20 18.45 -36.36
C ALA A 299 26.05 17.30 -35.76
N SER A 300 27.25 17.06 -36.37
CA SER A 300 28.23 16.06 -35.88
C SER A 300 28.91 16.45 -34.56
N GLN A 301 28.83 17.71 -34.16
CA GLN A 301 29.44 18.25 -32.94
C GLN A 301 28.44 18.43 -31.80
N LYS A 302 27.16 18.06 -31.99
CA LYS A 302 26.12 18.16 -30.97
C LYS A 302 26.07 16.89 -30.14
N PHE A 303 26.28 17.05 -28.85
CA PHE A 303 26.25 15.93 -27.89
C PHE A 303 25.98 16.39 -26.47
N GLN A 304 25.83 15.43 -25.59
CA GLN A 304 25.61 15.63 -24.15
C GLN A 304 26.59 14.79 -23.35
N VAL A 305 26.85 15.24 -22.14
CA VAL A 305 27.60 14.49 -21.11
C VAL A 305 26.75 14.42 -19.87
N VAL A 306 26.61 13.22 -19.32
CA VAL A 306 25.78 12.91 -18.15
C VAL A 306 26.59 12.08 -17.17
N THR A 307 26.60 12.47 -15.90
CA THR A 307 27.15 11.65 -14.81
C THR A 307 26.02 10.96 -14.07
N THR A 308 26.12 9.64 -13.93
CA THR A 308 25.17 8.82 -13.15
C THR A 308 25.66 8.67 -11.72
N HIS A 309 24.79 8.93 -10.74
CA HIS A 309 24.97 8.51 -9.37
C HIS A 309 23.96 7.41 -9.03
N ALA A 310 24.42 6.33 -8.41
CA ALA A 310 23.60 5.20 -7.98
C ALA A 310 23.78 5.01 -6.48
N PHE A 311 22.68 4.89 -5.73
CA PHE A 311 22.68 4.74 -4.29
C PHE A 311 21.84 3.54 -3.88
N ASP A 312 22.37 2.73 -2.99
CA ASP A 312 21.62 1.64 -2.35
C ASP A 312 20.52 2.24 -1.45
N THR A 313 19.31 1.79 -1.68
CA THR A 313 18.12 2.22 -0.94
C THR A 313 17.68 1.20 0.11
N LYS A 314 18.45 0.11 0.28
CA LYS A 314 18.16 -0.91 1.28
C LYS A 314 18.20 -0.34 2.69
N ASN A 315 17.31 -0.82 3.54
CA ASN A 315 17.30 -0.52 4.96
C ASN A 315 17.50 -1.81 5.76
N ASP A 316 18.69 -1.97 6.33
CA ASP A 316 19.03 -3.16 7.14
C ASP A 316 18.38 -3.12 8.54
N ASP A 317 17.86 -1.96 8.98
CA ASP A 317 17.13 -1.78 10.23
C ASP A 317 15.60 -1.96 10.07
N LEU A 318 15.14 -2.46 8.92
CA LEU A 318 13.73 -2.72 8.69
C LEU A 318 13.27 -3.91 9.55
N GLU A 319 12.13 -3.77 10.23
CA GLU A 319 11.57 -4.77 11.13
C GLU A 319 10.17 -5.20 10.68
N MET A 320 9.65 -6.31 11.22
CA MET A 320 8.24 -6.68 11.03
C MET A 320 7.30 -5.68 11.69
N ALA A 321 6.38 -5.12 10.91
CA ALA A 321 5.40 -4.17 11.41
C ALA A 321 4.38 -4.85 12.32
N THR A 322 4.02 -4.19 13.44
CA THR A 322 3.08 -4.71 14.42
C THR A 322 1.93 -3.76 14.70
N THR A 323 0.76 -4.32 14.99
CA THR A 323 -0.43 -3.58 15.43
C THR A 323 -0.97 -4.18 16.71
N LYS A 324 -1.11 -3.35 17.74
CA LYS A 324 -1.77 -3.71 19.02
C LYS A 324 -3.25 -3.37 18.91
N LYS A 325 -4.10 -4.34 19.25
CA LYS A 325 -5.57 -4.24 19.18
C LYS A 325 -6.17 -4.41 20.54
N TYR A 326 -7.12 -3.55 20.86
CA TYR A 326 -7.87 -3.57 22.13
C TYR A 326 -9.36 -3.48 21.81
N GLU A 327 -10.15 -4.34 22.42
CA GLU A 327 -11.59 -4.36 22.24
C GLU A 327 -12.30 -4.55 23.57
N VAL A 328 -13.46 -3.91 23.73
CA VAL A 328 -14.42 -4.16 24.77
C VAL A 328 -15.82 -4.11 24.17
N GLY A 329 -16.67 -5.06 24.56
CA GLY A 329 -18.00 -5.14 23.97
C GLY A 329 -19.04 -5.71 24.91
N VAL A 330 -20.28 -5.48 24.53
CA VAL A 330 -21.48 -5.98 25.20
C VAL A 330 -22.38 -6.62 24.16
N ASP A 331 -22.82 -7.85 24.42
CA ASP A 331 -23.81 -8.55 23.62
C ASP A 331 -25.08 -8.71 24.46
N PHE A 332 -26.26 -8.43 23.89
CA PHE A 332 -27.52 -8.49 24.58
C PHE A 332 -28.64 -9.13 23.76
N LYS A 333 -29.60 -9.72 24.48
CA LYS A 333 -30.82 -10.29 23.89
C LYS A 333 -32.02 -9.94 24.79
N ILE A 334 -32.98 -9.23 24.22
CA ILE A 334 -34.21 -8.80 24.88
C ILE A 334 -35.40 -9.28 24.03
N GLY A 335 -36.02 -10.37 24.43
CA GLY A 335 -37.04 -11.05 23.63
C GLY A 335 -36.44 -11.50 22.28
N GLN A 336 -36.99 -10.99 21.18
CA GLN A 336 -36.48 -11.29 19.83
C GLN A 336 -35.36 -10.32 19.34
N VAL A 337 -35.13 -9.23 20.08
CA VAL A 337 -34.10 -8.25 19.73
C VAL A 337 -32.76 -8.76 20.24
N THR A 338 -31.78 -8.83 19.34
CA THR A 338 -30.38 -9.11 19.67
C THR A 338 -29.50 -7.95 19.24
N GLY A 339 -28.46 -7.68 20.00
CA GLY A 339 -27.55 -6.63 19.63
C GLY A 339 -26.17 -6.81 20.23
N GLN A 340 -25.22 -6.11 19.61
CA GLN A 340 -23.85 -6.00 20.08
C GLN A 340 -23.37 -4.57 19.93
N VAL A 341 -22.56 -4.13 20.89
CA VAL A 341 -21.84 -2.86 20.83
C VAL A 341 -20.39 -3.15 21.19
N THR A 342 -19.47 -2.68 20.36
CA THR A 342 -18.03 -2.85 20.57
C THR A 342 -17.34 -1.52 20.47
N ALA A 343 -16.50 -1.19 21.44
CA ALA A 343 -15.51 -0.13 21.35
C ALA A 343 -14.14 -0.76 21.11
N PHE A 344 -13.35 -0.18 20.22
CA PHE A 344 -12.03 -0.70 19.86
C PHE A 344 -11.00 0.39 19.69
N LYS A 345 -9.73 -0.01 19.81
CA LYS A 345 -8.55 0.80 19.51
C LYS A 345 -7.49 -0.08 18.89
N ASP A 346 -7.04 0.31 17.68
CA ASP A 346 -5.90 -0.26 16.97
C ASP A 346 -4.76 0.74 16.98
N TYR A 347 -3.55 0.31 17.31
CA TYR A 347 -2.37 1.16 17.38
C TYR A 347 -1.16 0.47 16.75
N SER A 348 -0.51 1.16 15.82
CA SER A 348 0.76 0.77 15.21
C SER A 348 1.70 1.97 15.18
N ASN A 349 2.97 1.74 15.49
CA ASN A 349 4.00 2.79 15.46
C ASN A 349 5.25 2.39 14.64
N ASN A 350 5.22 1.24 14.01
CA ASN A 350 6.31 0.71 13.18
C ASN A 350 5.79 0.17 11.83
N GLY A 351 4.77 0.81 11.27
CA GLY A 351 4.23 0.47 9.95
C GLY A 351 5.22 0.83 8.84
N TYR A 352 5.05 0.20 7.67
CA TYR A 352 5.91 0.41 6.52
C TYR A 352 5.55 1.67 5.74
N MET A 353 6.59 2.39 5.32
CA MET A 353 6.48 3.46 4.32
C MET A 353 7.81 3.65 3.59
N TYR A 354 7.74 4.26 2.40
CA TYR A 354 8.92 4.80 1.73
C TYR A 354 9.07 6.27 2.13
N THR A 355 10.22 6.62 2.70
CA THR A 355 10.48 8.00 3.10
C THR A 355 11.97 8.33 3.00
N THR A 356 12.27 9.61 2.96
CA THR A 356 13.63 10.13 3.11
C THR A 356 14.01 10.09 4.59
N THR A 357 15.21 9.61 4.88
CA THR A 357 15.84 9.60 6.20
C THR A 357 17.12 10.44 6.17
N ALA A 358 17.74 10.70 7.31
CA ALA A 358 18.94 11.55 7.37
C ALA A 358 20.10 10.99 6.53
N ASP A 359 20.24 9.67 6.44
CA ASP A 359 21.26 8.96 5.66
C ASP A 359 20.89 8.79 4.17
N SER A 360 19.67 9.17 3.77
CA SER A 360 19.25 9.20 2.37
C SER A 360 19.78 10.43 1.61
N PHE A 361 20.44 11.34 2.29
CA PHE A 361 21.00 12.54 1.65
C PHE A 361 22.46 12.30 1.27
N GLN A 362 22.79 12.59 0.02
CA GLN A 362 24.12 12.39 -0.55
C GLN A 362 24.64 13.68 -1.15
N SER A 363 25.82 14.11 -0.68
CA SER A 363 26.53 15.26 -1.25
C SER A 363 27.39 14.79 -2.42
N VAL A 364 27.10 15.28 -3.61
CA VAL A 364 27.83 14.94 -4.83
C VAL A 364 28.34 16.20 -5.55
N ASP A 365 29.35 16.01 -6.40
CA ASP A 365 29.83 17.08 -7.24
C ASP A 365 28.96 17.23 -8.50
N MET A 366 28.37 18.39 -8.69
CA MET A 366 27.80 18.82 -9.96
C MET A 366 28.87 19.52 -10.78
N VAL A 367 29.37 18.84 -11.79
CA VAL A 367 30.39 19.39 -12.70
C VAL A 367 29.71 19.92 -13.94
N THR A 368 30.06 21.15 -14.34
CA THR A 368 29.56 21.75 -15.58
C THR A 368 30.71 21.98 -16.53
N TYR A 369 30.52 21.58 -17.78
CA TYR A 369 31.48 21.81 -18.85
C TYR A 369 30.97 22.86 -19.83
N ALA A 370 31.91 23.62 -20.41
CA ALA A 370 31.68 24.48 -21.58
C ALA A 370 32.53 23.96 -22.77
N PRO A 371 32.06 24.14 -24.01
CA PRO A 371 32.85 23.79 -25.17
C PRO A 371 33.95 24.83 -25.39
N GLY A 372 35.10 24.40 -25.87
CA GLY A 372 36.06 25.26 -26.53
C GLY A 372 35.58 25.70 -27.91
N GLU A 373 36.51 26.09 -28.77
CA GLU A 373 36.18 26.40 -30.16
C GLU A 373 35.66 25.17 -30.90
N TYR A 374 34.67 25.36 -31.76
CA TYR A 374 34.14 24.31 -32.62
C TYR A 374 35.06 24.16 -33.84
N PRO A 375 35.78 23.01 -34.01
CA PRO A 375 36.67 22.82 -35.13
C PRO A 375 35.93 22.81 -36.45
N VAL A 376 36.53 23.50 -37.47
CA VAL A 376 35.93 23.61 -38.80
C VAL A 376 35.87 22.28 -39.55
N ASP A 377 36.73 21.33 -39.19
CA ASP A 377 36.76 19.98 -39.77
C ASP A 377 35.63 19.06 -39.26
N GLY A 378 34.77 19.59 -38.37
CA GLY A 378 33.63 18.85 -37.82
C GLY A 378 33.98 17.85 -36.68
N SER A 379 35.25 17.86 -36.21
CA SER A 379 35.63 17.13 -35.01
C SER A 379 34.98 17.72 -33.74
N LEU A 380 34.92 16.96 -32.65
CA LEU A 380 34.28 17.43 -31.41
C LEU A 380 35.06 18.55 -30.73
N PRO A 381 34.37 19.53 -30.12
CA PRO A 381 35.05 20.56 -29.33
C PRO A 381 35.65 19.91 -28.07
N ILE A 382 36.79 20.45 -27.65
CA ILE A 382 37.42 20.11 -26.38
C ILE A 382 36.59 20.74 -25.25
N LEU A 383 36.20 19.96 -24.22
CA LEU A 383 35.42 20.46 -23.10
C LEU A 383 36.33 20.98 -21.98
N LYS A 384 35.95 22.13 -21.43
CA LYS A 384 36.56 22.76 -20.27
C LYS A 384 35.64 22.70 -19.07
N GLU A 385 36.14 22.27 -17.92
CA GLU A 385 35.40 22.38 -16.64
C GLU A 385 35.28 23.86 -16.26
N VAL A 386 34.05 24.34 -16.09
CA VAL A 386 33.79 25.76 -15.78
C VAL A 386 33.25 25.92 -14.35
N SER A 387 32.61 24.91 -13.80
CA SER A 387 32.23 24.91 -12.38
C SER A 387 32.22 23.47 -11.82
N ARG A 388 32.45 23.40 -10.51
CA ARG A 388 32.29 22.22 -9.71
C ARG A 388 31.68 22.64 -8.38
N GLU A 389 30.44 22.30 -8.17
CA GLU A 389 29.69 22.71 -6.99
C GLU A 389 29.10 21.49 -6.30
N LYS A 390 29.03 21.52 -4.96
CA LYS A 390 28.33 20.50 -4.21
C LYS A 390 26.83 20.65 -4.34
N ILE A 391 26.15 19.54 -4.60
CA ILE A 391 24.68 19.46 -4.55
C ILE A 391 24.27 18.34 -3.61
N LEU A 392 23.06 18.46 -3.06
CA LEU A 392 22.49 17.49 -2.17
C LEU A 392 21.37 16.72 -2.89
N LEU A 393 21.61 15.45 -3.18
CA LEU A 393 20.62 14.52 -3.71
C LEU A 393 19.93 13.80 -2.54
N SER A 394 18.69 13.37 -2.74
CA SER A 394 17.97 12.58 -1.74
C SER A 394 17.08 11.54 -2.40
N TYR A 395 16.95 10.39 -1.75
CA TYR A 395 16.13 9.28 -2.22
C TYR A 395 15.24 8.73 -1.11
N LEU A 396 14.22 7.97 -1.51
CA LEU A 396 13.34 7.27 -0.60
C LEU A 396 13.90 5.88 -0.32
N LYS A 397 13.77 5.42 0.91
CA LYS A 397 14.03 4.03 1.29
C LYS A 397 12.89 3.47 2.13
N PRO A 398 12.68 2.14 2.16
CA PRO A 398 11.67 1.52 3.01
C PRO A 398 12.04 1.70 4.48
N THR A 399 11.08 2.08 5.31
CA THR A 399 11.26 2.32 6.76
C THR A 399 10.07 1.80 7.55
N ASN A 400 10.22 1.71 8.88
CA ASN A 400 9.15 1.46 9.84
C ASN A 400 8.62 2.77 10.47
N GLU A 401 8.65 3.89 9.76
CA GLU A 401 8.26 5.20 10.29
C GLU A 401 6.77 5.51 10.20
N ALA A 402 5.96 4.67 9.52
CA ALA A 402 4.52 4.89 9.49
C ALA A 402 3.87 4.52 10.82
N ALA A 403 3.02 5.40 11.32
CA ALA A 403 2.30 5.18 12.57
C ALA A 403 0.83 5.56 12.41
N TYR A 404 -0.05 4.85 13.12
CA TYR A 404 -1.46 5.19 13.16
C TYR A 404 -2.13 4.72 14.45
N GLU A 405 -3.20 5.41 14.80
CA GLU A 405 -4.16 5.03 15.82
C GLU A 405 -5.57 5.09 15.21
N THR A 406 -6.29 3.99 15.23
CA THR A 406 -7.72 3.94 14.88
C THR A 406 -8.51 3.57 16.12
N ARG A 407 -9.55 4.33 16.43
CA ARG A 407 -10.51 4.04 17.49
C ARG A 407 -11.92 4.20 16.98
N GLY A 408 -12.82 3.40 17.54
CA GLY A 408 -14.20 3.46 17.10
C GLY A 408 -15.17 2.77 18.03
N ILE A 409 -16.44 2.94 17.70
CA ILE A 409 -17.56 2.24 18.31
C ILE A 409 -18.40 1.68 17.16
N GLU A 410 -18.67 0.39 17.21
CA GLU A 410 -19.54 -0.32 16.28
C GLU A 410 -20.72 -0.92 17.03
N ALA A 411 -21.89 -0.88 16.40
CA ALA A 411 -23.11 -1.46 16.94
C ALA A 411 -23.90 -2.17 15.84
N THR A 412 -24.42 -3.33 16.16
CA THR A 412 -25.40 -4.05 15.34
C THR A 412 -26.60 -4.38 16.22
N ILE A 413 -27.81 -4.03 15.77
CA ILE A 413 -29.07 -4.35 16.44
C ILE A 413 -29.99 -5.05 15.43
N ASP A 414 -30.32 -6.29 15.73
CA ASP A 414 -31.30 -7.06 14.98
C ASP A 414 -32.61 -7.09 15.77
N PHE A 415 -33.61 -6.41 15.24
CA PHE A 415 -34.93 -6.31 15.88
C PHE A 415 -35.75 -7.58 15.77
N GLY A 416 -35.20 -8.62 15.10
CA GLY A 416 -35.94 -9.84 14.81
C GLY A 416 -37.02 -9.61 13.73
N ARG A 417 -37.88 -10.61 13.57
CA ARG A 417 -38.98 -10.54 12.61
C ARG A 417 -40.25 -10.03 13.27
N ILE A 418 -40.77 -8.93 12.78
CA ILE A 418 -42.09 -8.43 13.18
C ILE A 418 -43.14 -9.21 12.40
N ASP A 419 -43.81 -10.18 13.02
CA ASP A 419 -44.72 -11.13 12.34
C ASP A 419 -45.92 -10.45 11.71
N ALA A 420 -46.45 -9.37 12.29
CA ALA A 420 -47.58 -8.61 11.74
C ALA A 420 -47.32 -8.07 10.32
N ILE A 421 -46.08 -7.69 10.04
CA ILE A 421 -45.65 -7.17 8.73
C ILE A 421 -44.68 -8.10 8.02
N ARG A 422 -44.36 -9.27 8.60
CA ARG A 422 -43.41 -10.27 8.05
C ARG A 422 -42.05 -9.69 7.66
N THR A 423 -41.60 -8.68 8.39
CA THR A 423 -40.38 -7.93 8.06
C THR A 423 -39.41 -8.00 9.24
N ARG A 424 -38.14 -8.26 8.91
CA ARG A 424 -37.01 -8.18 9.85
C ARG A 424 -36.23 -6.89 9.57
N PHE A 425 -35.88 -6.18 10.63
CA PHE A 425 -35.03 -5.00 10.55
C PHE A 425 -33.72 -5.26 11.24
N ILE A 426 -32.62 -4.79 10.61
CA ILE A 426 -31.27 -4.83 11.16
C ILE A 426 -30.67 -3.43 11.01
N LEU A 427 -30.18 -2.89 12.11
CA LEU A 427 -29.48 -1.60 12.15
C LEU A 427 -28.03 -1.84 12.51
N ASP A 428 -27.13 -1.44 11.61
CA ASP A 428 -25.70 -1.38 11.84
C ASP A 428 -25.25 0.08 11.92
N GLY A 429 -24.28 0.38 12.76
CA GLY A 429 -23.71 1.71 12.88
C GLY A 429 -22.25 1.65 13.28
N ALA A 430 -21.46 2.58 12.76
CA ALA A 430 -20.05 2.73 13.12
C ALA A 430 -19.67 4.20 13.20
N TRP A 431 -18.97 4.54 14.28
CA TRP A 431 -18.17 5.75 14.37
C TRP A 431 -16.70 5.34 14.46
N THR A 432 -15.89 5.91 13.57
CA THR A 432 -14.43 5.65 13.54
C THR A 432 -13.65 6.94 13.43
N ARG A 433 -12.50 7.00 14.10
CA ARG A 433 -11.51 8.07 13.95
C ARG A 433 -10.14 7.45 13.83
N THR A 434 -9.46 7.81 12.75
CA THR A 434 -8.06 7.42 12.50
C THR A 434 -7.19 8.66 12.56
N GLU A 435 -6.10 8.56 13.27
CA GLU A 435 -4.95 9.46 13.23
C GLU A 435 -3.79 8.70 12.60
N SER A 436 -3.12 9.28 11.62
CA SER A 436 -1.91 8.73 11.00
C SER A 436 -0.83 9.78 10.96
N TRP A 437 0.42 9.36 11.23
CA TRP A 437 1.58 10.23 11.24
C TRP A 437 2.83 9.48 10.81
N LYS A 438 3.88 10.24 10.52
CA LYS A 438 5.22 9.72 10.31
C LYS A 438 6.03 9.91 11.61
N ASN A 439 6.75 8.88 12.04
CA ASN A 439 7.81 8.99 13.04
C ASN A 439 9.10 9.55 12.40
N GLY A 440 10.04 10.01 13.23
CA GLY A 440 11.30 10.54 12.75
C GLY A 440 11.21 12.00 12.26
N TYR A 441 12.25 12.44 11.58
CA TYR A 441 12.39 13.82 11.13
C TYR A 441 11.61 14.10 9.83
N SER A 442 11.20 15.36 9.69
CA SER A 442 10.79 15.91 8.38
C SER A 442 11.91 16.79 7.83
N PHE A 443 11.98 16.84 6.50
CA PHE A 443 13.04 17.53 5.78
C PHE A 443 12.41 18.55 4.84
N ASP A 444 12.94 19.78 4.82
CA ASP A 444 12.44 20.82 3.95
C ASP A 444 13.58 21.69 3.41
N ARG A 445 13.49 22.09 2.15
CA ARG A 445 14.36 23.04 1.52
C ARG A 445 13.70 24.41 1.50
N ALA A 446 14.47 25.42 1.77
CA ALA A 446 14.00 26.82 1.71
C ALA A 446 13.45 27.21 0.33
N ASN A 447 13.95 26.59 -0.75
CA ASN A 447 13.42 26.70 -2.10
C ASN A 447 13.34 25.30 -2.70
N SER A 448 12.16 24.87 -3.08
CA SER A 448 11.97 23.61 -3.84
C SER A 448 12.82 23.66 -5.11
N GLY A 449 13.53 22.58 -5.40
CA GLY A 449 14.40 22.47 -6.58
C GLY A 449 15.81 23.06 -6.44
N ASN A 450 16.16 23.70 -5.34
CA ASN A 450 17.51 24.19 -5.12
C ASN A 450 18.38 23.15 -4.38
N TYR A 451 19.10 22.35 -5.14
CA TYR A 451 19.96 21.27 -4.63
C TYR A 451 21.29 21.75 -4.03
N TYR A 452 21.65 23.01 -4.20
CA TYR A 452 22.89 23.61 -3.72
C TYR A 452 22.80 24.13 -2.28
N ASN A 453 21.62 24.07 -1.67
CA ASN A 453 21.39 24.53 -0.32
C ASN A 453 21.41 23.39 0.68
N HIS A 454 21.69 23.73 1.94
CA HIS A 454 21.45 22.86 3.07
C HIS A 454 19.98 22.46 3.16
N MET A 455 19.71 21.28 3.76
CA MET A 455 18.37 20.77 4.02
C MET A 455 18.02 21.02 5.48
N GLY A 456 16.94 21.74 5.76
CA GLY A 456 16.41 21.90 7.11
C GLY A 456 15.83 20.59 7.66
N VAL A 457 16.11 20.28 8.91
CA VAL A 457 15.63 19.10 9.62
C VAL A 457 14.75 19.54 10.78
N PHE A 458 13.50 19.08 10.80
CA PHE A 458 12.48 19.47 11.76
C PHE A 458 12.04 18.25 12.58
N ASP A 459 12.05 18.42 13.91
CA ASP A 459 11.48 17.47 14.84
C ASP A 459 10.00 17.81 15.08
N SER A 460 9.24 17.84 14.00
CA SER A 460 7.83 18.21 14.03
C SER A 460 6.97 17.03 13.55
N ARG A 461 5.93 16.73 14.35
CA ARG A 461 4.93 15.74 13.99
C ARG A 461 3.79 16.39 13.24
N GLU A 462 3.53 15.91 12.04
CA GLU A 462 2.29 16.17 11.30
C GLU A 462 1.40 14.94 11.40
N SER A 463 0.17 15.13 11.90
CA SER A 463 -0.84 14.08 11.95
C SER A 463 -1.96 14.37 10.97
N SER A 464 -2.34 13.38 10.19
CA SER A 464 -3.54 13.39 9.36
C SER A 464 -4.66 12.65 10.08
N PHE A 465 -5.84 13.27 10.12
CA PHE A 465 -7.02 12.74 10.78
C PHE A 465 -8.12 12.45 9.76
N TYR A 466 -8.80 11.34 9.98
CA TYR A 466 -10.04 11.00 9.29
C TYR A 466 -11.07 10.51 10.30
N GLU A 467 -12.30 11.02 10.22
CA GLU A 467 -13.40 10.65 11.11
C GLU A 467 -14.67 10.41 10.29
N SER A 468 -15.37 9.33 10.57
CA SER A 468 -16.62 8.98 9.90
C SER A 468 -17.66 8.46 10.88
N LEU A 469 -18.92 8.84 10.66
CA LEU A 469 -20.11 8.28 11.32
C LEU A 469 -21.09 7.80 10.25
N SER A 470 -21.40 6.52 10.23
CA SER A 470 -22.33 5.93 9.28
C SER A 470 -23.28 4.93 9.92
N THR A 471 -24.45 4.74 9.30
CA THR A 471 -25.42 3.71 9.68
C THR A 471 -26.00 3.02 8.46
N ASN A 472 -26.37 1.74 8.61
CA ASN A 472 -27.09 0.95 7.63
C ASN A 472 -28.38 0.42 8.27
N LEU A 473 -29.51 0.73 7.68
CA LEU A 473 -30.78 0.09 8.04
C LEU A 473 -31.19 -0.88 6.93
N LYS A 474 -31.24 -2.16 7.26
CA LYS A 474 -31.68 -3.22 6.35
C LYS A 474 -33.05 -3.72 6.76
N ALA A 475 -33.97 -3.74 5.81
CA ALA A 475 -35.29 -4.34 5.93
C ALA A 475 -35.39 -5.57 5.02
N VAL A 476 -35.80 -6.71 5.57
CA VAL A 476 -36.02 -7.96 4.81
C VAL A 476 -37.48 -8.35 4.98
N HIS A 477 -38.24 -8.23 3.90
CA HIS A 477 -39.66 -8.59 3.85
C HIS A 477 -39.83 -9.91 3.08
N ASN A 478 -40.45 -10.87 3.73
CA ASN A 478 -40.67 -12.20 3.16
C ASN A 478 -42.16 -12.44 2.91
N ILE A 479 -42.54 -12.80 1.67
CA ILE A 479 -43.91 -13.11 1.26
C ILE A 479 -43.95 -14.60 0.81
N PRO A 480 -44.03 -15.56 1.74
CA PRO A 480 -43.95 -16.99 1.43
C PRO A 480 -45.05 -17.46 0.47
N SER A 481 -46.26 -16.89 0.58
CA SER A 481 -47.41 -17.28 -0.24
C SER A 481 -47.16 -17.17 -1.76
N ILE A 482 -46.30 -16.28 -2.15
CA ILE A 482 -45.93 -16.06 -3.55
C ILE A 482 -44.44 -16.22 -3.81
N GLY A 483 -43.64 -16.64 -2.81
CA GLY A 483 -42.22 -16.91 -2.92
C GLY A 483 -41.37 -15.67 -3.24
N PHE A 484 -41.72 -14.50 -2.69
CA PHE A 484 -40.91 -13.29 -2.81
C PHE A 484 -40.18 -12.95 -1.52
N VAL A 485 -38.92 -12.54 -1.70
CA VAL A 485 -38.12 -11.93 -0.65
C VAL A 485 -37.64 -10.57 -1.16
N ILE A 486 -37.99 -9.50 -0.44
CA ILE A 486 -37.61 -8.14 -0.76
C ILE A 486 -36.66 -7.65 0.32
N SER A 487 -35.46 -7.24 -0.05
CA SER A 487 -34.46 -6.64 0.84
C SER A 487 -34.15 -5.22 0.40
N ALA A 488 -34.37 -4.26 1.28
CA ALA A 488 -33.98 -2.88 1.09
C ALA A 488 -32.93 -2.50 2.14
N THR A 489 -31.87 -1.80 1.72
CA THR A 489 -30.83 -1.29 2.63
C THR A 489 -30.66 0.19 2.40
N ALA A 490 -30.83 0.99 3.45
CA ALA A 490 -30.53 2.41 3.47
C ALA A 490 -29.17 2.62 4.16
N ASN A 491 -28.18 3.10 3.43
CA ASN A 491 -26.88 3.48 3.94
C ASN A 491 -26.83 5.00 4.10
N VAL A 492 -26.54 5.48 5.29
CA VAL A 492 -26.42 6.90 5.59
C VAL A 492 -25.03 7.19 6.13
N ILE A 493 -24.29 8.07 5.47
CA ILE A 493 -23.09 8.70 6.03
C ILE A 493 -23.52 10.03 6.63
N TRP A 494 -23.56 10.10 7.95
CA TRP A 494 -24.00 11.27 8.69
C TRP A 494 -22.98 12.38 8.71
N ARG A 495 -21.72 11.97 8.82
CA ARG A 495 -20.59 12.88 8.91
C ARG A 495 -19.32 12.21 8.38
N GLU A 496 -18.55 12.97 7.66
CA GLU A 496 -17.20 12.63 7.24
C GLU A 496 -16.31 13.86 7.41
N SER A 497 -15.15 13.73 8.01
CA SER A 497 -14.24 14.85 8.26
C SER A 497 -12.81 14.42 8.03
N SER A 498 -12.00 15.31 7.48
CA SER A 498 -10.56 15.15 7.35
C SER A 498 -9.85 16.45 7.72
N TRP A 499 -8.70 16.34 8.37
CA TRP A 499 -7.83 17.48 8.67
C TRP A 499 -6.42 17.00 8.93
N ALA A 500 -5.47 17.90 8.82
CA ALA A 500 -4.11 17.68 9.30
C ALA A 500 -3.86 18.58 10.51
N GLN A 501 -2.98 18.18 11.40
CA GLN A 501 -2.57 18.95 12.55
C GLN A 501 -1.06 18.85 12.71
N TYR A 502 -0.42 20.00 12.79
CA TYR A 502 0.99 20.11 13.12
C TYR A 502 1.16 20.21 14.62
N PHE A 503 2.04 19.38 15.14
CA PHE A 503 2.49 19.42 16.54
C PHE A 503 3.96 19.80 16.52
N ASN A 504 4.36 20.82 17.30
CA ASN A 504 5.70 21.35 17.42
C ASN A 504 6.18 22.31 16.32
N ASP A 505 7.40 22.74 16.46
CA ASP A 505 7.96 23.97 15.94
C ASP A 505 8.15 24.00 14.42
N GLU A 506 7.94 25.19 13.91
CA GLU A 506 8.20 25.61 12.54
C GLU A 506 9.70 25.84 12.29
N ILE A 507 10.53 25.69 13.34
CA ILE A 507 11.95 26.01 13.32
C ILE A 507 12.75 24.72 13.14
N ALA A 508 13.72 24.74 12.23
CA ALA A 508 14.65 23.63 12.07
C ALA A 508 15.51 23.47 13.34
N THR A 509 15.62 22.25 13.84
CA THR A 509 16.47 21.91 15.00
C THR A 509 17.85 21.43 14.57
N LYS A 510 17.95 20.96 13.31
CA LYS A 510 19.15 20.45 12.67
C LYS A 510 19.16 20.82 11.18
N TYR A 511 20.28 20.57 10.52
CA TYR A 511 20.38 20.67 9.06
C TYR A 511 21.26 19.56 8.50
N ILE A 512 21.02 19.18 7.25
CA ILE A 512 21.92 18.33 6.48
C ILE A 512 22.76 19.23 5.59
N SER A 513 24.08 19.10 5.73
CA SER A 513 25.03 19.94 5.03
C SER A 513 25.17 19.53 3.56
N VAL A 514 25.04 20.49 2.65
CA VAL A 514 25.33 20.27 1.24
C VAL A 514 26.81 19.93 1.00
N LYS A 515 27.70 20.25 1.94
CA LYS A 515 29.15 20.06 1.79
C LYS A 515 29.56 18.59 1.87
N ASP A 516 28.86 17.81 2.71
CA ASP A 516 29.24 16.41 3.00
C ASP A 516 28.05 15.44 3.21
N GLY A 517 26.79 15.92 3.11
CA GLY A 517 25.60 15.11 3.31
C GLY A 517 25.31 14.72 4.76
N LYS A 518 26.03 15.24 5.74
CA LYS A 518 25.89 14.89 7.14
C LYS A 518 24.95 15.83 7.88
N MET A 519 24.33 15.31 8.94
CA MET A 519 23.41 16.05 9.80
C MET A 519 24.18 16.75 10.93
N TYR A 520 23.87 18.01 11.16
CA TYR A 520 24.45 18.89 12.19
C TYR A 520 23.35 19.58 12.98
N ASP A 521 23.66 19.95 14.23
CA ASP A 521 22.75 20.77 15.04
C ASP A 521 22.66 22.20 14.47
N PHE A 522 21.46 22.74 14.52
CA PHE A 522 21.16 24.09 14.09
C PHE A 522 20.69 24.92 15.28
N ASN A 523 21.15 26.15 15.38
CA ASN A 523 20.78 27.07 16.47
C ASN A 523 20.60 28.51 15.96
N GLU A 524 19.87 29.32 16.73
CA GLU A 524 19.49 30.68 16.35
C GLU A 524 20.68 31.60 16.01
N SER A 525 21.87 31.36 16.57
CA SER A 525 23.05 32.18 16.28
C SER A 525 23.53 32.02 14.81
N MET A 526 23.14 30.95 14.16
CA MET A 526 23.51 30.66 12.75
C MET A 526 22.67 31.45 11.72
N PHE A 527 21.54 32.03 12.14
CA PHE A 527 20.66 32.81 11.25
C PHE A 527 21.32 34.06 10.65
N SER A 528 22.37 34.57 11.31
CA SER A 528 23.15 35.72 10.80
C SER A 528 23.96 35.37 9.54
N GLN A 529 24.15 34.08 9.23
CA GLN A 529 24.90 33.59 8.09
C GLN A 529 23.97 33.41 6.89
N ASP A 530 24.37 33.91 5.72
CA ASP A 530 23.52 33.90 4.53
C ASP A 530 23.11 32.50 4.07
N GLU A 531 23.95 31.48 4.30
CA GLU A 531 23.68 30.08 3.95
C GLU A 531 22.56 29.47 4.79
N PHE A 532 22.26 30.02 5.97
CA PHE A 532 21.24 29.51 6.89
C PHE A 532 19.98 30.36 7.00
N LYS A 533 19.94 31.55 6.42
CA LYS A 533 18.82 32.52 6.54
C LYS A 533 17.44 31.97 6.20
N LYS A 534 17.36 30.85 5.51
CA LYS A 534 16.09 30.28 5.05
C LYS A 534 15.81 28.90 5.63
N LEU A 535 16.65 28.40 6.54
CA LEU A 535 16.45 27.11 7.21
C LEU A 535 15.60 27.21 8.48
N ASP A 536 15.39 28.42 8.95
CA ASP A 536 14.82 28.70 10.27
C ASP A 536 13.31 28.47 10.35
N VAL A 537 12.60 28.65 9.24
CA VAL A 537 11.15 28.64 9.22
C VAL A 537 10.63 27.74 8.13
N ARG A 538 9.74 26.83 8.47
CA ARG A 538 8.84 26.18 7.52
C ARG A 538 7.86 27.24 7.01
N GLN A 539 8.08 27.73 5.80
CA GLN A 539 7.20 28.75 5.20
C GLN A 539 5.83 28.19 4.78
N ASP A 540 5.63 26.88 4.81
CA ASP A 540 4.45 26.19 4.27
C ASP A 540 3.51 25.62 5.33
N LEU A 541 3.56 26.10 6.57
CA LEU A 541 2.46 25.81 7.49
C LEU A 541 1.21 26.51 6.97
N ASP A 542 0.58 25.90 6.00
CA ASP A 542 -0.73 26.34 5.57
C ASP A 542 -1.69 26.21 6.76
N VAL A 543 -1.99 27.34 7.36
CA VAL A 543 -2.97 27.45 8.45
C VAL A 543 -4.28 26.75 8.08
N ARG A 544 -4.60 26.66 6.79
CA ARG A 544 -5.74 25.92 6.27
C ARG A 544 -5.62 24.41 6.48
N ARG A 545 -4.41 23.82 6.58
CA ARG A 545 -4.25 22.38 6.86
C ARG A 545 -4.77 22.00 8.24
N ASN A 546 -4.68 22.89 9.21
CA ASN A 546 -5.19 22.68 10.55
C ASN A 546 -6.72 22.84 10.67
N ILE A 547 -7.38 23.33 9.64
CA ILE A 547 -8.83 23.46 9.62
C ILE A 547 -9.46 22.12 9.30
N ARG A 548 -10.35 21.68 10.20
CA ARG A 548 -11.17 20.48 10.00
C ARG A 548 -12.14 20.69 8.86
N ASP A 549 -11.94 19.97 7.77
CA ASP A 549 -12.88 19.93 6.66
C ASP A 549 -13.93 18.84 6.93
N SER A 550 -15.18 19.23 7.10
CA SER A 550 -16.24 18.35 7.54
C SER A 550 -17.37 18.29 6.53
N TYR A 551 -17.65 17.09 6.05
CA TYR A 551 -18.86 16.81 5.30
C TYR A 551 -20.00 16.53 6.30
N MET A 552 -20.84 17.54 6.54
CA MET A 552 -21.90 17.49 7.55
C MET A 552 -23.29 17.21 6.95
N SER A 553 -23.44 17.30 5.63
CA SER A 553 -24.72 16.98 4.97
C SER A 553 -24.83 15.46 4.80
N PRO A 554 -25.86 14.79 5.35
CA PRO A 554 -26.00 13.35 5.24
C PRO A 554 -26.07 12.88 3.79
N ILE A 555 -25.27 11.86 3.46
CA ILE A 555 -25.34 11.15 2.18
C ILE A 555 -26.20 9.93 2.39
N LEU A 556 -27.29 9.82 1.65
CA LEU A 556 -28.17 8.65 1.66
C LEU A 556 -28.04 7.88 0.36
N CYS A 557 -27.80 6.59 0.46
CA CYS A 557 -27.86 5.64 -0.65
C CYS A 557 -28.76 4.46 -0.29
N MET A 558 -29.65 4.06 -1.20
CA MET A 558 -30.54 2.92 -0.98
C MET A 558 -30.26 1.83 -2.02
N ASN A 559 -30.18 0.60 -1.54
CA ASN A 559 -30.06 -0.59 -2.36
C ASN A 559 -31.34 -1.42 -2.22
N LEU A 560 -31.77 -2.02 -3.31
CA LEU A 560 -32.93 -2.90 -3.38
C LEU A 560 -32.54 -4.24 -3.98
N ASN A 561 -33.02 -5.31 -3.37
CA ASN A 561 -32.93 -6.65 -3.92
C ASN A 561 -34.32 -7.31 -3.82
N VAL A 562 -34.82 -7.80 -4.96
CA VAL A 562 -36.10 -8.50 -5.04
C VAL A 562 -35.81 -9.89 -5.60
N THR A 563 -36.05 -10.91 -4.79
CA THR A 563 -35.83 -12.30 -5.16
C THR A 563 -37.16 -13.01 -5.27
N LYS A 564 -37.38 -13.68 -6.39
CA LYS A 564 -38.47 -14.63 -6.61
C LYS A 564 -37.92 -16.06 -6.52
N GLU A 565 -38.47 -16.81 -5.59
CA GLU A 565 -38.20 -18.25 -5.49
C GLU A 565 -39.33 -19.02 -6.20
N ILE A 566 -38.97 -19.88 -7.15
CA ILE A 566 -39.91 -20.70 -7.93
C ILE A 566 -39.63 -22.14 -7.54
N LYS A 567 -40.48 -22.67 -6.66
CA LYS A 567 -40.26 -23.96 -6.01
C LYS A 567 -38.83 -24.03 -5.45
N ASP A 568 -38.25 -25.22 -5.36
CA ASP A 568 -36.91 -25.42 -4.81
C ASP A 568 -35.80 -25.45 -5.86
N PHE A 569 -36.13 -25.14 -7.13
CA PHE A 569 -35.18 -25.33 -8.20
C PHE A 569 -34.69 -24.03 -8.88
N LEU A 570 -35.48 -22.94 -8.87
CA LEU A 570 -35.11 -21.72 -9.58
C LEU A 570 -35.27 -20.50 -8.67
N ARG A 571 -34.24 -19.68 -8.62
CA ARG A 571 -34.24 -18.39 -7.97
C ARG A 571 -33.90 -17.30 -8.97
N VAL A 572 -34.74 -16.28 -9.06
CA VAL A 572 -34.56 -15.09 -9.89
C VAL A 572 -34.41 -13.90 -8.97
N SER A 573 -33.28 -13.20 -9.02
CA SER A 573 -33.02 -12.03 -8.18
C SER A 573 -32.74 -10.81 -9.05
N PHE A 574 -33.55 -9.75 -8.90
CA PHE A 574 -33.26 -8.42 -9.41
C PHE A 574 -32.62 -7.62 -8.30
N TYR A 575 -31.53 -6.92 -8.60
CA TYR A 575 -30.88 -6.02 -7.66
C TYR A 575 -30.63 -4.65 -8.30
N ALA A 576 -30.78 -3.62 -7.49
CA ALA A 576 -30.51 -2.23 -7.85
C ALA A 576 -29.70 -1.58 -6.73
N ASN A 577 -28.46 -1.27 -7.02
CA ASN A 577 -27.57 -0.58 -6.09
C ASN A 577 -27.63 0.93 -6.35
N ASN A 578 -27.66 1.70 -5.26
CA ASN A 578 -27.83 3.15 -5.32
C ASN A 578 -29.09 3.56 -6.10
N ALA A 579 -30.17 2.76 -5.98
CA ALA A 579 -31.46 2.99 -6.64
C ALA A 579 -32.06 4.35 -6.26
N PHE A 580 -31.84 4.77 -5.04
CA PHE A 580 -32.07 6.14 -4.59
C PHE A 580 -30.78 6.65 -3.95
N ARG A 581 -30.38 7.87 -4.30
CA ARG A 581 -29.22 8.54 -3.72
C ARG A 581 -29.50 10.02 -3.50
N SER A 582 -29.12 10.51 -2.35
CA SER A 582 -29.07 11.93 -2.04
C SER A 582 -27.62 12.30 -1.70
N THR A 583 -27.01 13.08 -2.57
CA THR A 583 -25.64 13.57 -2.42
C THR A 583 -25.66 15.09 -2.50
N PRO A 584 -26.03 15.78 -1.40
CA PRO A 584 -26.14 17.23 -1.40
C PRO A 584 -24.78 17.89 -1.66
N LEU A 585 -24.84 19.10 -2.17
CA LEU A 585 -23.66 19.98 -2.20
C LEU A 585 -23.28 20.36 -0.78
N TRP A 586 -22.00 20.43 -0.53
CA TRP A 586 -21.45 20.94 0.72
C TRP A 586 -20.34 21.94 0.45
N GLU A 587 -20.25 22.95 1.29
CA GLU A 587 -19.20 23.93 1.24
C GLU A 587 -18.02 23.47 2.11
N SER A 588 -16.81 23.52 1.57
CA SER A 588 -15.59 23.19 2.32
C SER A 588 -15.33 24.24 3.40
N THR A 589 -15.23 23.81 4.65
CA THR A 589 -14.81 24.69 5.76
C THR A 589 -13.35 25.12 5.63
N LYS A 590 -12.56 24.34 4.91
CA LYS A 590 -11.15 24.61 4.62
C LYS A 590 -10.97 25.67 3.53
N THR A 591 -11.87 25.70 2.56
CA THR A 591 -11.82 26.65 1.43
C THR A 591 -13.22 27.23 1.22
N PRO A 592 -13.61 28.29 1.96
CA PRO A 592 -14.90 28.94 1.80
C PRO A 592 -15.17 29.35 0.35
N GLY A 593 -16.40 29.18 -0.11
CA GLY A 593 -16.79 29.38 -1.52
C GLY A 593 -16.52 28.18 -2.43
N SER A 594 -15.82 27.13 -1.95
CA SER A 594 -15.62 25.90 -2.70
C SER A 594 -16.69 24.87 -2.36
N PHE A 595 -17.50 24.53 -3.35
CA PHE A 595 -18.58 23.55 -3.22
C PHE A 595 -18.16 22.22 -3.85
N ARG A 596 -18.43 21.11 -3.14
CA ARG A 596 -18.14 19.76 -3.58
C ARG A 596 -19.39 18.89 -3.53
N ARG A 597 -19.43 17.90 -4.40
CA ARG A 597 -20.44 16.83 -4.39
C ARG A 597 -19.71 15.50 -4.49
N ARG A 598 -20.12 14.54 -3.69
CA ARG A 598 -19.63 13.19 -3.78
C ARG A 598 -20.36 12.44 -4.90
N ASN A 599 -19.67 12.08 -5.98
CA ASN A 599 -20.23 11.41 -7.16
C ASN A 599 -19.79 9.95 -7.30
N ASP A 600 -19.19 9.38 -6.26
CA ASP A 600 -18.55 8.07 -6.26
C ASP A 600 -19.51 6.87 -6.28
N ARG A 601 -20.82 7.10 -6.29
CA ARG A 601 -21.82 6.05 -6.19
C ARG A 601 -22.78 6.08 -7.39
N ALA A 602 -22.38 5.40 -8.48
CA ALA A 602 -23.24 5.26 -9.64
C ALA A 602 -24.44 4.34 -9.37
N PHE A 603 -25.57 4.60 -10.03
CA PHE A 603 -26.67 3.66 -10.10
C PHE A 603 -26.26 2.43 -10.91
N PHE A 604 -26.52 1.25 -10.36
CA PHE A 604 -26.22 -0.02 -11.03
C PHE A 604 -27.35 -1.02 -10.75
N PHE A 605 -27.80 -1.76 -11.76
CA PHE A 605 -28.79 -2.82 -11.60
C PHE A 605 -28.42 -4.06 -12.39
N GLY A 606 -28.97 -5.18 -11.99
CA GLY A 606 -28.74 -6.44 -12.68
C GLY A 606 -29.74 -7.52 -12.30
N LEU A 607 -29.66 -8.63 -13.02
CA LEU A 607 -30.47 -9.83 -12.82
C LEU A 607 -29.54 -11.02 -12.57
N SER A 608 -29.88 -11.81 -11.58
CA SER A 608 -29.19 -13.07 -11.28
C SER A 608 -30.18 -14.22 -11.36
N LEU A 609 -29.81 -15.28 -12.06
CA LEU A 609 -30.54 -16.54 -12.14
C LEU A 609 -29.69 -17.64 -11.49
N SER A 610 -30.31 -18.40 -10.58
CA SER A 610 -29.68 -19.55 -9.93
C SER A 610 -30.63 -20.75 -10.02
N ALA A 611 -30.16 -21.83 -10.66
CA ALA A 611 -30.89 -23.08 -10.74
C ALA A 611 -30.18 -24.17 -9.94
N THR A 612 -30.92 -24.90 -9.13
CA THR A 612 -30.43 -26.10 -8.42
C THR A 612 -30.88 -27.32 -9.19
N ILE A 613 -29.95 -28.01 -9.82
CA ILE A 613 -30.19 -29.28 -10.50
C ILE A 613 -30.00 -30.39 -9.46
N LYS A 614 -31.08 -31.14 -9.17
CA LYS A 614 -31.04 -32.28 -8.26
C LYS A 614 -30.64 -33.55 -9.01
#